data_fde08e731f6829f683cd7322db84ceff
#
_entry.id   fde08e731f6829f683cd7322db84ceff
#
_cell.length_a   1.000
_cell.length_b   1.000
_cell.length_c   1.000
_cell.angle_alpha   90.00
_cell.angle_beta   90.00
_cell.angle_gamma   90.00
#
_symmetry.space_group_name_H-M   'P 1'
#
loop_
_entity.id
_entity.type
_entity.pdbx_description
1 polymer ?
#
loop_
_entity_poly.entity_id
_entity_poly.type
_entity_poly.pdbx_seq_one_letter_code
_entity_poly.pdbx_strand_id
1 'polypeptide(L)'
;MSDFEKVVTGLGEECGVFGAYDMDGQDVASSIYYGLFALQHRGQESCGIAVTDTYGQRKVLSRKGLGHVDDVFNEETLRELKGNLGVGHVRYSTAGGTRVENA
;
A
#
# COMPACT_ATOMS: atom_id res chain seq x y z
N MET A 1 14.63 -11.92 -3.91
CA MET A 1 13.88 -10.64 -3.76
C MET A 1 12.70 -10.87 -2.84
N SER A 2 12.54 -10.03 -1.84
CA SER A 2 11.40 -10.12 -0.93
C SER A 2 10.12 -9.62 -1.61
N ASP A 3 8.97 -9.95 -1.03
CA ASP A 3 7.70 -9.42 -1.55
C ASP A 3 7.63 -7.90 -1.45
N PHE A 4 8.27 -7.32 -0.43
CA PHE A 4 8.38 -5.87 -0.33
C PHE A 4 9.17 -5.28 -1.49
N GLU A 5 10.29 -5.88 -1.83
CA GLU A 5 11.10 -5.39 -2.93
C GLU A 5 10.34 -5.46 -4.25
N LYS A 6 9.53 -6.50 -4.44
CA LYS A 6 8.71 -6.60 -5.63
C LYS A 6 7.69 -5.47 -5.73
N VAL A 7 7.09 -5.09 -4.60
CA VAL A 7 6.13 -3.99 -4.59
C VAL A 7 6.82 -2.67 -4.94
N VAL A 8 7.97 -2.41 -4.31
CA VAL A 8 8.69 -1.14 -4.50
C VAL A 8 9.29 -1.04 -5.89
N THR A 9 10.00 -2.08 -6.34
CA THR A 9 10.71 -2.04 -7.62
C THR A 9 9.78 -2.07 -8.83
N GLY A 10 8.54 -2.53 -8.65
CA GLY A 10 7.55 -2.53 -9.72
C GLY A 10 6.89 -1.18 -9.97
N LEU A 11 7.19 -0.17 -9.15
CA LEU A 11 6.55 1.13 -9.25
C LEU A 11 7.30 2.03 -10.22
N GLY A 12 6.56 2.74 -11.05
CA GLY A 12 7.11 3.70 -12.01
C GLY A 12 7.05 5.14 -11.51
N GLU A 13 7.46 6.07 -12.37
CA GLU A 13 7.51 7.48 -12.04
C GLU A 13 6.14 8.09 -11.72
N GLU A 14 5.08 7.47 -12.20
CA GLU A 14 3.72 7.97 -12.05
C GLU A 14 3.01 7.38 -10.86
N CYS A 15 3.78 6.90 -9.90
CA CYS A 15 3.29 6.33 -8.66
C CYS A 15 3.80 7.11 -7.47
N GLY A 16 2.98 7.22 -6.43
CA GLY A 16 3.41 7.68 -5.13
C GLY A 16 3.65 6.49 -4.22
N VAL A 17 4.66 6.58 -3.38
CA VAL A 17 5.02 5.51 -2.44
C VAL A 17 5.18 6.10 -1.04
N PHE A 18 4.69 5.38 -0.05
CA PHE A 18 4.82 5.75 1.36
C PHE A 18 5.14 4.51 2.18
N GLY A 19 6.19 4.58 2.99
CA GLY A 19 6.58 3.47 3.85
C GLY A 19 6.52 3.85 5.32
N ALA A 20 6.36 2.85 6.18
CA ALA A 20 6.33 3.05 7.64
C ALA A 20 6.90 1.84 8.36
N TYR A 21 7.59 2.09 9.46
CA TYR A 21 8.14 1.06 10.31
C TYR A 21 7.99 1.48 11.77
N ASP A 22 7.42 0.58 12.59
CA ASP A 22 7.27 0.81 14.03
C ASP A 22 8.15 -0.20 14.77
N MET A 23 9.15 0.31 15.49
CA MET A 23 10.10 -0.54 16.22
C MET A 23 9.46 -1.23 17.41
N ASP A 24 8.35 -0.73 17.92
CA ASP A 24 7.65 -1.30 19.05
C ASP A 24 6.65 -2.40 18.64
N GLY A 25 6.55 -2.66 17.35
CA GLY A 25 5.72 -3.74 16.84
C GLY A 25 4.26 -3.37 16.59
N GLN A 26 3.90 -2.09 16.65
CA GLN A 26 2.53 -1.68 16.38
C GLN A 26 2.23 -1.72 14.89
N ASP A 27 0.97 -1.98 14.55
CA ASP A 27 0.54 -2.05 13.16
C ASP A 27 0.65 -0.68 12.48
N VAL A 28 1.15 -0.68 11.25
CA VAL A 28 1.43 0.55 10.50
C VAL A 28 0.45 0.81 9.35
N ALA A 29 -0.50 -0.08 9.11
CA ALA A 29 -1.41 0.07 7.97
C ALA A 29 -2.18 1.39 7.99
N SER A 30 -2.64 1.82 9.16
CA SER A 30 -3.36 3.10 9.28
C SER A 30 -2.48 4.29 8.96
N SER A 31 -1.22 4.27 9.43
CA SER A 31 -0.27 5.33 9.12
C SER A 31 0.00 5.39 7.61
N ILE A 32 0.14 4.22 6.99
CA ILE A 32 0.35 4.13 5.54
C ILE A 32 -0.88 4.66 4.80
N TYR A 33 -2.07 4.30 5.26
CA TYR A 33 -3.31 4.80 4.68
C TYR A 33 -3.34 6.34 4.65
N TYR A 34 -3.02 6.98 5.77
CA TYR A 34 -3.01 8.44 5.83
C TYR A 34 -1.90 9.04 4.98
N GLY A 35 -0.75 8.38 4.90
CA GLY A 35 0.33 8.80 4.02
C GLY A 35 -0.08 8.74 2.55
N LEU A 36 -0.75 7.67 2.14
CA LEU A 36 -1.25 7.53 0.79
C LEU A 36 -2.36 8.55 0.50
N PHE A 37 -3.21 8.82 1.49
CA PHE A 37 -4.25 9.82 1.32
C PHE A 37 -3.66 11.18 0.99
N ALA A 38 -2.53 11.52 1.62
CA ALA A 38 -1.84 12.77 1.33
C ALA A 38 -1.18 12.79 -0.05
N LEU A 39 -0.83 11.61 -0.59
CA LEU A 39 -0.22 11.49 -1.92
C LEU A 39 -1.24 11.41 -3.04
N GLN A 40 -2.48 11.01 -2.74
CA GLN A 40 -3.47 10.83 -3.79
C GLN A 40 -3.95 12.18 -4.33
N HIS A 41 -4.28 12.19 -5.59
CA HIS A 41 -4.86 13.36 -6.22
C HIS A 41 -5.67 12.93 -7.43
N ARG A 42 -6.20 13.91 -8.12
CA ARG A 42 -7.03 13.69 -9.30
C ARG A 42 -6.29 12.85 -10.33
N GLY A 43 -6.94 11.83 -10.86
CA GLY A 43 -6.35 10.93 -11.84
C GLY A 43 -5.79 9.65 -11.26
N GLN A 44 -5.79 9.50 -9.93
CA GLN A 44 -5.37 8.25 -9.33
C GLN A 44 -6.34 7.12 -9.69
N GLU A 45 -5.82 5.96 -10.05
CA GLU A 45 -6.63 4.84 -10.51
C GLU A 45 -6.57 3.61 -9.61
N SER A 46 -5.49 3.43 -8.87
CA SER A 46 -5.36 2.27 -8.00
C SER A 46 -4.45 2.56 -6.83
N CYS A 47 -4.53 1.71 -5.82
CA CYS A 47 -3.66 1.81 -4.65
C CYS A 47 -3.51 0.45 -4.00
N GLY A 48 -2.50 0.33 -3.15
CA GLY A 48 -2.27 -0.90 -2.40
C GLY A 48 -1.43 -0.66 -1.17
N ILE A 49 -1.56 -1.55 -0.20
CA ILE A 49 -0.76 -1.57 1.04
C ILE A 49 -0.28 -2.99 1.27
N ALA A 50 1.00 -3.14 1.59
CA ALA A 50 1.59 -4.41 1.99
C ALA A 50 2.30 -4.22 3.32
N VAL A 51 2.09 -5.15 4.25
CA VAL A 51 2.69 -5.08 5.58
C VAL A 51 3.27 -6.44 5.96
N THR A 52 4.24 -6.43 6.86
CA THR A 52 4.76 -7.65 7.45
C THR A 52 5.08 -7.40 8.94
N ASP A 53 5.07 -8.46 9.71
CA ASP A 53 5.38 -8.43 11.14
C ASP A 53 6.83 -8.88 11.32
N THR A 54 7.70 -7.96 11.73
CA THR A 54 9.13 -8.28 11.91
C THR A 54 9.40 -9.09 13.16
N TYR A 55 8.45 -9.18 14.10
CA TYR A 55 8.58 -9.96 15.33
C TYR A 55 7.94 -11.33 15.26
N GLY A 56 7.10 -11.57 14.25
CA GLY A 56 6.36 -12.82 14.12
C GLY A 56 6.84 -13.65 12.95
N GLN A 57 5.91 -14.21 12.22
CA GLN A 57 6.21 -15.12 11.10
C GLN A 57 6.74 -14.42 9.85
N ARG A 58 6.78 -13.11 9.86
CA ARG A 58 7.24 -12.29 8.71
C ARG A 58 6.46 -12.55 7.43
N LYS A 59 5.22 -12.95 7.60
CA LYS A 59 4.32 -13.15 6.47
C LYS A 59 3.89 -11.79 5.93
N VAL A 60 3.88 -11.65 4.61
CA VAL A 60 3.42 -10.41 3.99
C VAL A 60 1.92 -10.49 3.77
N LEU A 61 1.20 -9.50 4.27
CA LEU A 61 -0.22 -9.32 4.04
C LEU A 61 -0.38 -8.10 3.14
N SER A 62 -1.21 -8.21 2.12
CA SER A 62 -1.40 -7.10 1.21
C SER A 62 -2.84 -7.00 0.73
N ARG A 63 -3.22 -5.78 0.35
CA ARG A 63 -4.51 -5.51 -0.27
C ARG A 63 -4.33 -4.39 -1.28
N LYS A 64 -4.91 -4.57 -2.46
CA LYS A 64 -4.90 -3.54 -3.49
C LYS A 64 -6.23 -3.52 -4.21
N GLY A 65 -6.51 -2.41 -4.88
CA GLY A 65 -7.75 -2.28 -5.61
C GLY A 65 -7.72 -1.06 -6.53
N LEU A 66 -8.76 -0.98 -7.34
CA LEU A 66 -8.98 0.16 -8.22
C LEU A 66 -9.69 1.25 -7.44
N GLY A 67 -9.32 2.50 -7.69
CA GLY A 67 -9.95 3.65 -7.05
C GLY A 67 -9.01 4.37 -6.10
N HIS A 68 -9.58 5.31 -5.36
CA HIS A 68 -8.86 6.09 -4.37
C HIS A 68 -8.65 5.29 -3.09
N VAL A 69 -7.79 5.80 -2.22
CA VAL A 69 -7.42 5.09 -1.00
C VAL A 69 -8.64 4.81 -0.13
N ASP A 70 -9.54 5.77 -0.03
CA ASP A 70 -10.77 5.63 0.76
C ASP A 70 -11.85 4.76 0.08
N ASP A 71 -11.68 4.45 -1.21
CA ASP A 71 -12.54 3.48 -1.89
C ASP A 71 -12.07 2.04 -1.62
N VAL A 72 -10.77 1.84 -1.46
CA VAL A 72 -10.16 0.52 -1.34
C VAL A 72 -10.04 0.09 0.12
N PHE A 73 -9.80 1.03 1.02
CA PHE A 73 -9.53 0.75 2.43
C PHE A 73 -10.55 1.40 3.34
N ASN A 74 -10.89 0.71 4.42
CA ASN A 74 -11.69 1.23 5.52
C ASN A 74 -11.11 0.71 6.82
N GLU A 75 -11.70 1.08 7.96
CA GLU A 75 -11.18 0.68 9.27
C GLU A 75 -11.09 -0.84 9.40
N GLU A 76 -12.06 -1.56 8.88
CA GLU A 76 -12.10 -3.01 8.98
C GLU A 76 -10.96 -3.64 8.16
N THR A 77 -10.78 -3.21 6.92
CA THR A 77 -9.72 -3.78 6.07
C THR A 77 -8.33 -3.41 6.60
N LEU A 78 -8.17 -2.21 7.15
CA LEU A 78 -6.89 -1.80 7.74
C LEU A 78 -6.54 -2.63 8.98
N ARG A 79 -7.55 -3.01 9.77
CA ARG A 79 -7.31 -3.87 10.94
C ARG A 79 -6.86 -5.27 10.56
N GLU A 80 -7.22 -5.73 9.37
CA GLU A 80 -6.77 -7.02 8.87
C GLU A 80 -5.30 -7.02 8.43
N LEU A 81 -4.76 -5.86 8.11
CA LEU A 81 -3.38 -5.70 7.67
C LEU A 81 -2.47 -5.48 8.88
N LYS A 82 -2.15 -6.56 9.57
CA LYS A 82 -1.35 -6.53 10.79
C LYS A 82 0.12 -6.68 10.47
N GLY A 83 0.91 -5.69 10.84
CA GLY A 83 2.34 -5.71 10.65
C GLY A 83 2.94 -4.37 11.02
N ASN A 84 4.19 -4.40 11.47
CA ASN A 84 4.88 -3.21 11.94
C ASN A 84 5.85 -2.62 10.91
N LEU A 85 5.91 -3.20 9.73
CA LEU A 85 6.70 -2.71 8.61
C LEU A 85 5.83 -2.80 7.36
N GLY A 86 5.73 -1.71 6.62
CA GLY A 86 4.88 -1.72 5.46
C GLY A 86 5.19 -0.65 4.45
N VAL A 87 4.61 -0.82 3.27
CA VAL A 87 4.69 0.13 2.18
C VAL A 87 3.33 0.23 1.50
N GLY A 88 3.00 1.43 1.08
CA GLY A 88 1.81 1.65 0.29
C GLY A 88 2.16 2.38 -0.99
N HIS A 89 1.27 2.27 -1.96
CA HIS A 89 1.45 2.96 -3.23
C HIS A 89 0.12 3.44 -3.78
N VAL A 90 0.19 4.49 -4.58
CA VAL A 90 -0.91 4.97 -5.41
C VAL A 90 -0.40 5.06 -6.83
N ARG A 91 -1.23 4.71 -7.79
CA ARG A 91 -0.88 4.72 -9.20
C ARG A 91 -1.79 5.64 -9.98
N TYR A 92 -1.20 6.43 -10.84
CA TYR A 92 -1.91 7.33 -11.72
C TYR A 92 -1.91 6.78 -13.13
N SER A 93 -3.03 6.90 -13.82
CA SER A 93 -3.13 6.44 -15.19
C SER A 93 -2.44 7.42 -16.14
N THR A 94 -1.70 6.86 -17.09
CA THR A 94 -1.11 7.66 -18.16
C THR A 94 -1.80 7.46 -19.48
N ALA A 95 -2.20 6.24 -19.77
CA ALA A 95 -2.92 5.92 -20.99
C ALA A 95 -3.36 4.46 -20.92
N GLY A 96 -4.53 4.19 -21.49
CA GLY A 96 -5.04 2.83 -21.53
C GLY A 96 -5.76 2.41 -20.28
N GLY A 97 -6.21 1.18 -20.23
CA GLY A 97 -6.98 0.66 -19.13
C GLY A 97 -6.13 0.33 -17.89
N THR A 98 -6.74 0.47 -16.74
CA THR A 98 -6.11 0.11 -15.47
C THR A 98 -6.75 -1.14 -14.92
N ARG A 99 -5.92 -2.08 -14.44
CA ARG A 99 -6.38 -3.32 -13.84
C ARG A 99 -5.75 -3.46 -12.46
N VAL A 100 -6.40 -4.26 -11.61
CA VAL A 100 -5.92 -4.49 -10.25
C VAL A 100 -4.51 -5.08 -10.26
N GLU A 101 -4.21 -5.99 -11.16
CA GLU A 101 -2.89 -6.61 -11.25
C GLU A 101 -1.79 -5.62 -11.66
N ASN A 102 -2.17 -4.46 -12.16
CA ASN A 102 -1.23 -3.41 -12.52
C ASN A 102 -1.00 -2.39 -11.39
N ALA A 103 -1.71 -2.56 -10.31
CA ALA A 103 -1.61 -1.64 -9.19
C ALA A 103 -0.28 -1.78 -8.44
#